data_0aff2af9d90b93dfdebb2b00015d40bc
#
_entry.id   0aff2af9d90b93dfdebb2b00015d40bc
#
_cell.length_a   1.000
_cell.length_b   1.000
_cell.length_c   1.000
_cell.angle_alpha   90.00
_cell.angle_beta   90.00
_cell.angle_gamma   90.00
#
_symmetry.space_group_name_H-M   'P 1'
#
loop_
_entity.id
_entity.type
_entity.pdbx_description
1 polymer ?
#
loop_
_entity_poly.entity_id
_entity_poly.type
_entity_poly.pdbx_seq_one_letter_code
_entity_poly.pdbx_strand_id
1 'polypeptide(L)'
;VMSDWSDTAHIAYIHADTLFTEELHYTDSALMDSTYRRARGYYGVRVFRDDMQMTCDSMVYIGADSTMHLYTDPICWIENQQIAADSITVYIVNGTVDHAIGEGNALCVMHDSLDYFNQMSGKQVTVYLIEGEVKTVDTDGNALTIYYAKEDDGDYVGMNTTESSFIRMYVENQKIHHMRFTKETTGVLYPMDQIPEGGD
;
A
#
# COMPACT_ATOMS: atom_id res chain seq x y z
N VAL A 1 20.22 -13.13 0.85
CA VAL A 1 19.44 -12.60 -0.25
C VAL A 1 18.80 -13.77 -0.97
N MET A 2 17.49 -13.76 -1.08
CA MET A 2 16.72 -14.79 -1.77
C MET A 2 16.07 -14.13 -2.99
N SER A 3 16.10 -14.79 -4.15
CA SER A 3 15.35 -14.37 -5.35
C SER A 3 14.11 -15.24 -5.49
N ASP A 4 12.98 -14.64 -5.80
CA ASP A 4 11.78 -15.38 -6.21
C ASP A 4 11.98 -15.90 -7.65
N TRP A 5 11.74 -17.19 -7.84
CA TRP A 5 11.98 -17.91 -9.10
C TRP A 5 10.68 -18.12 -9.91
N SER A 6 9.54 -17.68 -9.38
CA SER A 6 8.24 -17.93 -10.01
C SER A 6 7.92 -16.93 -11.11
N ASP A 7 8.59 -15.77 -11.11
CA ASP A 7 8.39 -14.72 -12.10
C ASP A 7 9.73 -14.31 -12.72
N THR A 8 9.86 -14.44 -14.03
CA THR A 8 11.06 -14.02 -14.78
C THR A 8 11.06 -12.52 -15.09
N ALA A 9 9.95 -11.81 -14.88
CA ALA A 9 9.82 -10.39 -15.15
C ALA A 9 10.28 -9.53 -13.96
N HIS A 10 9.99 -9.98 -12.70
CA HIS A 10 10.29 -9.22 -11.48
C HIS A 10 11.03 -10.06 -10.45
N ILE A 11 12.28 -9.74 -10.20
CA ILE A 11 13.11 -10.43 -9.19
C ILE A 11 12.92 -9.74 -7.84
N ALA A 12 12.44 -10.48 -6.83
CA ALA A 12 12.36 -10.02 -5.45
C ALA A 12 13.66 -10.36 -4.68
N TYR A 13 14.28 -9.37 -4.07
CA TYR A 13 15.40 -9.52 -3.17
C TYR A 13 14.91 -9.34 -1.74
N ILE A 14 15.10 -10.37 -0.91
CA ILE A 14 14.69 -10.37 0.50
C ILE A 14 15.93 -10.40 1.38
N HIS A 15 16.01 -9.47 2.33
CA HIS A 15 17.00 -9.42 3.39
C HIS A 15 16.29 -9.48 4.75
N ALA A 16 16.85 -10.25 5.68
CA ALA A 16 16.43 -10.33 7.07
C ALA A 16 17.61 -10.85 7.90
N ASP A 17 17.62 -10.64 9.22
CA ASP A 17 18.63 -11.26 10.10
C ASP A 17 18.49 -12.77 10.10
N THR A 18 17.24 -13.26 10.04
CA THR A 18 16.94 -14.70 9.95
C THR A 18 15.94 -14.95 8.83
N LEU A 19 16.28 -15.85 7.91
CA LEU A 19 15.43 -16.24 6.79
C LEU A 19 15.24 -17.76 6.75
N PHE A 20 13.99 -18.22 6.77
CA PHE A 20 13.60 -19.61 6.60
C PHE A 20 12.86 -19.80 5.30
N THR A 21 13.20 -20.87 4.58
CA THR A 21 12.44 -21.30 3.40
C THR A 21 12.13 -22.76 3.51
N GLU A 22 10.92 -23.13 3.15
CA GLU A 22 10.45 -24.52 3.17
C GLU A 22 9.55 -24.79 1.98
N GLU A 23 9.55 -26.04 1.56
CA GLU A 23 8.62 -26.55 0.56
C GLU A 23 7.55 -27.38 1.26
N LEU A 24 6.30 -27.05 1.02
CA LEU A 24 5.14 -27.66 1.67
C LEU A 24 4.23 -28.31 0.63
N HIS A 25 3.58 -29.40 1.00
CA HIS A 25 2.55 -30.03 0.18
C HIS A 25 1.20 -29.38 0.43
N TYR A 26 0.38 -29.32 -0.61
CA TYR A 26 -1.01 -28.94 -0.46
C TYR A 26 -1.76 -30.00 0.36
N THR A 27 -2.68 -29.56 1.20
CA THR A 27 -3.54 -30.45 1.99
C THR A 27 -4.80 -30.85 1.26
N ASP A 28 -5.14 -30.18 0.16
CA ASP A 28 -6.26 -30.52 -0.70
C ASP A 28 -5.96 -31.81 -1.47
N SER A 29 -6.89 -32.78 -1.43
CA SER A 29 -6.75 -34.06 -2.10
C SER A 29 -6.57 -33.96 -3.63
N ALA A 30 -7.06 -32.89 -4.25
CA ALA A 30 -6.89 -32.64 -5.68
C ALA A 30 -5.48 -32.15 -6.06
N LEU A 31 -4.71 -31.64 -5.09
CA LEU A 31 -3.39 -31.04 -5.25
C LEU A 31 -2.29 -31.75 -4.43
N MET A 32 -2.58 -32.95 -3.86
CA MET A 32 -1.68 -33.66 -2.95
C MET A 32 -0.27 -33.94 -3.51
N ASP A 33 -0.13 -34.03 -4.85
CA ASP A 33 1.16 -34.22 -5.50
C ASP A 33 1.89 -32.89 -5.83
N SER A 34 1.27 -31.75 -5.50
CA SER A 34 1.83 -30.42 -5.75
C SER A 34 2.43 -29.84 -4.49
N THR A 35 3.48 -29.03 -4.65
CA THR A 35 4.13 -28.31 -3.57
C THR A 35 4.10 -26.80 -3.78
N TYR A 36 4.22 -26.05 -2.69
CA TYR A 36 4.40 -24.60 -2.73
C TYR A 36 5.51 -24.19 -1.78
N ARG A 37 6.12 -23.05 -2.05
CA ARG A 37 7.13 -22.48 -1.16
C ARG A 37 6.51 -21.57 -0.12
N ARG A 38 7.03 -21.61 1.08
CA ARG A 38 6.83 -20.62 2.13
C ARG A 38 8.18 -20.05 2.55
N ALA A 39 8.26 -18.72 2.61
CA ALA A 39 9.43 -18.02 3.14
C ALA A 39 9.01 -17.21 4.38
N ARG A 40 9.83 -17.18 5.40
CA ARG A 40 9.65 -16.40 6.63
C ARG A 40 10.91 -15.64 6.93
N GLY A 41 10.78 -14.32 7.07
CA GLY A 41 11.87 -13.45 7.48
C GLY A 41 11.60 -12.87 8.86
N TYR A 42 12.65 -12.70 9.67
CA TYR A 42 12.56 -12.14 11.01
C TYR A 42 13.68 -11.15 11.22
N TYR A 43 13.35 -10.06 11.92
CA TYR A 43 14.21 -8.97 12.36
C TYR A 43 14.80 -8.16 11.20
N GLY A 44 14.27 -6.95 11.03
CA GLY A 44 14.76 -5.98 10.07
C GLY A 44 14.61 -6.44 8.62
N VAL A 45 13.44 -6.99 8.28
CA VAL A 45 13.11 -7.47 6.94
C VAL A 45 13.07 -6.30 5.97
N ARG A 46 13.70 -6.47 4.81
CA ARG A 46 13.64 -5.55 3.68
C ARG A 46 13.40 -6.36 2.42
N VAL A 47 12.42 -5.95 1.64
CA VAL A 47 12.11 -6.54 0.34
C VAL A 47 12.29 -5.46 -0.72
N PHE A 48 12.97 -5.81 -1.78
CA PHE A 48 13.17 -4.96 -2.93
C PHE A 48 12.71 -5.69 -4.20
N ARG A 49 11.79 -5.09 -4.91
CA ARG A 49 11.42 -5.36 -6.31
C ARG A 49 11.48 -4.04 -7.06
N ASP A 50 11.56 -4.08 -8.38
CA ASP A 50 11.58 -2.89 -9.23
C ASP A 50 10.24 -2.10 -9.20
N ASP A 51 9.13 -2.78 -8.94
CA ASP A 51 7.78 -2.21 -8.82
C ASP A 51 7.35 -1.93 -7.38
N MET A 52 8.08 -2.45 -6.37
CA MET A 52 7.67 -2.36 -4.97
C MET A 52 8.86 -2.51 -4.01
N GLN A 53 8.85 -1.75 -2.93
CA GLN A 53 9.81 -1.89 -1.84
C GLN A 53 9.06 -2.00 -0.51
N MET A 54 9.63 -2.75 0.45
CA MET A 54 8.98 -2.94 1.76
C MET A 54 10.01 -3.07 2.88
N THR A 55 9.61 -2.61 4.07
CA THR A 55 10.32 -2.85 5.32
C THR A 55 9.34 -3.28 6.40
N CYS A 56 9.75 -4.19 7.29
CA CYS A 56 8.99 -4.60 8.46
C CYS A 56 9.91 -5.32 9.46
N ASP A 57 9.40 -5.68 10.64
CA ASP A 57 10.15 -6.54 11.55
C ASP A 57 10.12 -8.00 11.09
N SER A 58 8.95 -8.49 10.70
CA SER A 58 8.79 -9.88 10.24
C SER A 58 7.85 -10.02 9.06
N MET A 59 8.09 -11.03 8.23
CA MET A 59 7.27 -11.32 7.05
C MET A 59 7.03 -12.81 6.85
N VAL A 60 5.93 -13.14 6.18
CA VAL A 60 5.64 -14.48 5.65
C VAL A 60 5.19 -14.35 4.20
N TYR A 61 5.88 -15.02 3.30
CA TYR A 61 5.43 -15.25 1.91
C TYR A 61 4.85 -16.66 1.80
N ILE A 62 3.66 -16.77 1.22
CA ILE A 62 2.95 -18.03 1.00
C ILE A 62 2.74 -18.21 -0.50
N GLY A 63 3.47 -19.15 -1.10
CA GLY A 63 3.38 -19.40 -2.53
C GLY A 63 2.08 -20.06 -2.98
N ALA A 64 1.33 -20.70 -2.05
CA ALA A 64 0.06 -21.35 -2.34
C ALA A 64 -1.01 -20.39 -2.89
N ASP A 65 -1.05 -19.18 -2.36
CA ASP A 65 -1.98 -18.11 -2.73
C ASP A 65 -1.28 -16.84 -3.21
N SER A 66 0.05 -16.91 -3.32
CA SER A 66 0.91 -15.79 -3.74
C SER A 66 0.70 -14.53 -2.90
N THR A 67 0.59 -14.70 -1.58
CA THR A 67 0.45 -13.60 -0.63
C THR A 67 1.73 -13.34 0.13
N MET A 68 1.95 -12.07 0.50
CA MET A 68 3.03 -11.66 1.39
C MET A 68 2.45 -10.87 2.55
N HIS A 69 2.65 -11.37 3.77
CA HIS A 69 2.19 -10.75 5.00
C HIS A 69 3.36 -10.09 5.72
N LEU A 70 3.21 -8.82 6.06
CA LEU A 70 4.19 -8.00 6.75
C LEU A 70 3.64 -7.60 8.12
N TYR A 71 4.45 -7.72 9.15
CA TYR A 71 4.04 -7.50 10.54
C TYR A 71 5.00 -6.54 11.24
N THR A 72 4.45 -5.82 12.23
CA THR A 72 5.15 -4.89 13.11
C THR A 72 5.73 -3.71 12.35
N ASP A 73 4.97 -2.64 12.32
CA ASP A 73 5.29 -1.37 11.68
C ASP A 73 5.75 -1.49 10.21
N PRO A 74 5.02 -2.26 9.37
CA PRO A 74 5.37 -2.39 7.97
C PRO A 74 5.19 -1.07 7.23
N ILE A 75 6.13 -0.81 6.31
CA ILE A 75 6.02 0.25 5.32
C ILE A 75 6.22 -0.38 3.94
N CYS A 76 5.31 -0.06 3.02
CA CYS A 76 5.37 -0.49 1.63
C CYS A 76 5.36 0.74 0.72
N TRP A 77 6.28 0.79 -0.25
CA TRP A 77 6.33 1.81 -1.30
C TRP A 77 5.96 1.16 -2.62
N ILE A 78 4.93 1.69 -3.28
CA ILE A 78 4.45 1.27 -4.59
C ILE A 78 4.28 2.53 -5.44
N GLU A 79 5.02 2.66 -6.53
CA GLU A 79 5.11 3.88 -7.33
C GLU A 79 5.46 5.12 -6.46
N ASN A 80 4.59 6.13 -6.42
CA ASN A 80 4.73 7.34 -5.61
C ASN A 80 3.91 7.30 -4.31
N GLN A 81 3.37 6.13 -3.95
CA GLN A 81 2.62 5.96 -2.70
C GLN A 81 3.45 5.21 -1.66
N GLN A 82 3.29 5.64 -0.42
CA GLN A 82 3.77 4.96 0.77
C GLN A 82 2.57 4.50 1.59
N ILE A 83 2.55 3.22 1.97
CA ILE A 83 1.53 2.64 2.84
C ILE A 83 2.22 2.24 4.14
N ALA A 84 1.65 2.63 5.27
CA ALA A 84 2.04 2.19 6.60
C ALA A 84 0.79 1.70 7.36
N ALA A 85 0.93 0.68 8.21
CA ALA A 85 -0.16 0.11 9.01
C ALA A 85 0.40 -0.75 10.15
N ASP A 86 -0.47 -1.33 11.00
CA ASP A 86 -0.05 -2.33 11.99
C ASP A 86 0.35 -3.65 11.30
N SER A 87 -0.31 -3.98 10.18
CA SER A 87 0.06 -5.07 9.28
C SER A 87 -0.28 -4.73 7.82
N ILE A 88 0.47 -5.29 6.87
CA ILE A 88 0.20 -5.16 5.44
C ILE A 88 0.18 -6.54 4.80
N THR A 89 -0.84 -6.82 3.98
CA THR A 89 -0.90 -8.01 3.13
C THR A 89 -0.83 -7.57 1.66
N VAL A 90 0.13 -8.12 0.92
CA VAL A 90 0.30 -7.89 -0.52
C VAL A 90 -0.15 -9.12 -1.28
N TYR A 91 -1.00 -8.94 -2.28
CA TYR A 91 -1.51 -9.99 -3.15
C TYR A 91 -0.84 -9.89 -4.52
N ILE A 92 -0.28 -10.99 -4.98
CA ILE A 92 0.46 -11.09 -6.23
C ILE A 92 -0.33 -11.99 -7.19
N VAL A 93 -0.68 -11.48 -8.36
CA VAL A 93 -1.40 -12.22 -9.41
C VAL A 93 -0.58 -12.19 -10.69
N ASN A 94 -0.30 -13.35 -11.25
CA ASN A 94 0.53 -13.50 -12.45
C ASN A 94 1.90 -12.80 -12.35
N GLY A 95 2.50 -12.83 -11.14
CA GLY A 95 3.82 -12.25 -10.89
C GLY A 95 3.83 -10.73 -10.64
N THR A 96 2.71 -10.03 -10.78
CA THR A 96 2.57 -8.59 -10.50
C THR A 96 1.73 -8.34 -9.26
N VAL A 97 1.96 -7.21 -8.58
CA VAL A 97 1.11 -6.79 -7.46
C VAL A 97 -0.27 -6.44 -8.00
N ASP A 98 -1.31 -7.12 -7.49
CA ASP A 98 -2.70 -6.84 -7.77
C ASP A 98 -3.27 -5.80 -6.80
N HIS A 99 -3.09 -6.04 -5.50
CA HIS A 99 -3.46 -5.08 -4.46
C HIS A 99 -2.66 -5.29 -3.18
N ALA A 100 -2.63 -4.26 -2.35
CA ALA A 100 -2.07 -4.31 -1.00
C ALA A 100 -3.10 -3.77 0.01
N ILE A 101 -3.23 -4.46 1.15
CA ILE A 101 -4.15 -4.10 2.23
C ILE A 101 -3.34 -3.77 3.47
N GLY A 102 -3.42 -2.53 3.95
CA GLY A 102 -2.94 -2.13 5.26
C GLY A 102 -4.07 -2.14 6.27
N GLU A 103 -3.87 -2.82 7.40
CA GLU A 103 -4.86 -2.97 8.47
C GLU A 103 -4.31 -2.46 9.81
N GLY A 104 -5.17 -1.74 10.55
CA GLY A 104 -4.84 -1.09 11.82
C GLY A 104 -4.00 0.17 11.62
N ASN A 105 -4.49 1.32 12.08
CA ASN A 105 -3.81 2.62 11.94
C ASN A 105 -3.24 2.87 10.53
N ALA A 106 -4.01 2.46 9.52
CA ALA A 106 -3.53 2.46 8.15
C ALA A 106 -3.44 3.89 7.60
N LEU A 107 -2.31 4.18 6.94
CA LEU A 107 -2.00 5.46 6.32
C LEU A 107 -1.45 5.21 4.91
N CYS A 108 -1.99 5.93 3.94
CA CYS A 108 -1.43 6.05 2.60
C CYS A 108 -1.00 7.49 2.37
N VAL A 109 0.25 7.69 1.97
CA VAL A 109 0.82 9.00 1.66
C VAL A 109 1.21 9.02 0.19
N MET A 110 0.83 10.07 -0.53
CA MET A 110 1.22 10.30 -1.92
C MET A 110 1.92 11.65 -2.05
N HIS A 111 3.16 11.64 -2.51
CA HIS A 111 3.88 12.87 -2.82
C HIS A 111 3.24 13.53 -4.05
N ASP A 112 2.86 14.78 -3.92
CA ASP A 112 2.27 15.55 -5.02
C ASP A 112 3.34 16.40 -5.73
N SER A 113 3.82 17.45 -5.08
CA SER A 113 4.92 18.28 -5.56
C SER A 113 5.43 19.20 -4.45
N LEU A 114 6.66 19.66 -4.53
CA LEU A 114 7.33 20.44 -3.47
C LEU A 114 7.33 19.62 -2.16
N ASP A 115 6.92 20.23 -1.06
CA ASP A 115 6.82 19.60 0.26
C ASP A 115 5.37 19.19 0.63
N TYR A 116 4.49 19.07 -0.39
CA TYR A 116 3.08 18.71 -0.17
C TYR A 116 2.83 17.22 -0.40
N PHE A 117 2.18 16.60 0.59
CA PHE A 117 1.84 15.19 0.60
C PHE A 117 0.33 15.02 0.82
N ASN A 118 -0.33 14.44 -0.16
CA ASN A 118 -1.71 14.00 0.01
C ASN A 118 -1.74 12.76 0.90
N GLN A 119 -2.68 12.69 1.84
CA GLN A 119 -2.73 11.64 2.84
C GLN A 119 -4.13 11.06 2.95
N MET A 120 -4.21 9.76 3.19
CA MET A 120 -5.45 9.05 3.51
C MET A 120 -5.19 8.11 4.68
N SER A 121 -5.99 8.18 5.73
CA SER A 121 -5.85 7.31 6.90
C SER A 121 -7.20 6.73 7.33
N GLY A 122 -7.19 5.55 7.92
CA GLY A 122 -8.36 4.87 8.41
C GLY A 122 -8.02 3.56 9.13
N LYS A 123 -9.03 2.75 9.41
CA LYS A 123 -8.81 1.41 9.97
C LYS A 123 -8.18 0.46 8.96
N GLN A 124 -8.52 0.63 7.69
CA GLN A 124 -8.00 -0.15 6.58
C GLN A 124 -7.76 0.76 5.37
N VAL A 125 -6.63 0.57 4.70
CA VAL A 125 -6.33 1.16 3.39
C VAL A 125 -6.04 0.04 2.41
N THR A 126 -6.70 0.05 1.24
CA THR A 126 -6.45 -0.90 0.16
C THR A 126 -6.02 -0.16 -1.09
N VAL A 127 -4.84 -0.49 -1.60
CA VAL A 127 -4.30 0.05 -2.85
C VAL A 127 -4.46 -0.99 -3.95
N TYR A 128 -5.17 -0.66 -5.02
CA TYR A 128 -5.40 -1.53 -6.18
C TYR A 128 -4.56 -1.09 -7.37
N LEU A 129 -3.92 -2.07 -8.01
CA LEU A 129 -3.09 -1.85 -9.19
C LEU A 129 -3.69 -2.55 -10.42
N ILE A 130 -3.46 -1.97 -11.59
CA ILE A 130 -3.72 -2.60 -12.89
C ILE A 130 -2.47 -2.39 -13.73
N GLU A 131 -1.90 -3.50 -14.24
CA GLU A 131 -0.66 -3.48 -15.04
C GLU A 131 0.52 -2.78 -14.32
N GLY A 132 0.60 -2.94 -12.97
CA GLY A 132 1.64 -2.35 -12.15
C GLY A 132 1.42 -0.88 -11.77
N GLU A 133 0.37 -0.23 -12.28
CA GLU A 133 0.04 1.15 -11.94
C GLU A 133 -1.09 1.22 -10.91
N VAL A 134 -0.93 2.07 -9.90
CA VAL A 134 -1.99 2.33 -8.92
C VAL A 134 -3.18 3.01 -9.61
N LYS A 135 -4.36 2.44 -9.45
CA LYS A 135 -5.62 2.95 -10.03
C LYS A 135 -6.60 3.46 -8.99
N THR A 136 -6.73 2.77 -7.86
CA THR A 136 -7.62 3.24 -6.79
C THR A 136 -6.99 2.99 -5.42
N VAL A 137 -7.29 3.87 -4.48
CA VAL A 137 -7.01 3.70 -3.05
C VAL A 137 -8.31 3.81 -2.29
N ASP A 138 -8.67 2.76 -1.58
CA ASP A 138 -9.84 2.70 -0.71
C ASP A 138 -9.42 2.87 0.74
N THR A 139 -10.12 3.71 1.47
CA THR A 139 -9.93 3.86 2.91
C THR A 139 -11.25 3.62 3.61
N ASP A 140 -11.27 2.69 4.55
CA ASP A 140 -12.44 2.27 5.31
C ASP A 140 -12.24 2.47 6.82
N GLY A 141 -13.32 2.86 7.48
CA GLY A 141 -13.41 2.97 8.93
C GLY A 141 -12.73 4.23 9.49
N ASN A 142 -13.54 5.27 9.75
CA ASN A 142 -13.09 6.60 10.20
C ASN A 142 -12.06 7.17 9.22
N ALA A 143 -12.40 7.13 7.94
CA ALA A 143 -11.51 7.59 6.89
C ALA A 143 -11.33 9.10 6.97
N LEU A 144 -10.07 9.54 6.96
CA LEU A 144 -9.65 10.93 6.92
C LEU A 144 -8.77 11.13 5.69
N THR A 145 -8.95 12.23 4.97
CA THR A 145 -8.02 12.65 3.92
C THR A 145 -7.53 14.07 4.13
N ILE A 146 -6.27 14.30 3.80
CA ILE A 146 -5.65 15.61 3.59
C ILE A 146 -5.29 15.69 2.12
N TYR A 147 -5.83 16.68 1.41
CA TYR A 147 -5.64 16.84 -0.02
C TYR A 147 -5.34 18.30 -0.36
N TYR A 148 -4.23 18.51 -1.09
CA TYR A 148 -3.85 19.82 -1.58
C TYR A 148 -4.43 20.06 -2.96
N ALA A 149 -5.50 20.88 -3.00
CA ALA A 149 -6.23 21.19 -4.23
C ALA A 149 -5.43 22.16 -5.10
N LYS A 150 -5.45 21.92 -6.42
CA LYS A 150 -4.81 22.76 -7.44
C LYS A 150 -5.83 23.29 -8.45
N GLU A 151 -5.53 24.44 -9.03
CA GLU A 151 -6.18 24.93 -10.25
C GLU A 151 -5.60 24.26 -11.50
N ASP A 152 -6.20 24.50 -12.64
CA ASP A 152 -5.78 23.93 -13.94
C ASP A 152 -4.37 24.38 -14.35
N ASP A 153 -3.90 25.53 -13.88
CA ASP A 153 -2.54 26.06 -14.10
C ASP A 153 -1.49 25.44 -13.18
N GLY A 154 -1.91 24.67 -12.16
CA GLY A 154 -1.07 23.97 -11.21
C GLY A 154 -0.82 24.70 -9.91
N ASP A 155 -1.37 25.90 -9.72
CA ASP A 155 -1.25 26.64 -8.46
C ASP A 155 -2.13 26.03 -7.37
N TYR A 156 -1.62 26.00 -6.14
CA TYR A 156 -2.35 25.47 -4.99
C TYR A 156 -3.44 26.44 -4.52
N VAL A 157 -4.67 25.96 -4.45
CA VAL A 157 -5.83 26.70 -3.94
C VAL A 157 -5.93 26.64 -2.42
N GLY A 158 -5.67 25.47 -1.87
CA GLY A 158 -5.81 25.22 -0.45
C GLY A 158 -5.65 23.76 -0.07
N MET A 159 -5.67 23.52 1.22
CA MET A 159 -5.67 22.20 1.83
C MET A 159 -7.10 21.80 2.21
N ASN A 160 -7.58 20.71 1.68
CA ASN A 160 -8.87 20.12 2.06
C ASN A 160 -8.64 18.98 3.07
N THR A 161 -9.33 19.04 4.20
CA THR A 161 -9.45 17.92 5.14
C THR A 161 -10.86 17.39 5.07
N THR A 162 -11.03 16.08 4.89
CA THR A 162 -12.37 15.47 4.83
C THR A 162 -12.39 14.17 5.62
N GLU A 163 -13.37 14.06 6.52
CA GLU A 163 -13.72 12.85 7.26
C GLU A 163 -14.92 12.17 6.62
N SER A 164 -14.92 10.83 6.57
CA SER A 164 -16.02 10.03 6.04
C SER A 164 -15.96 8.60 6.59
N SER A 165 -17.04 7.83 6.48
CA SER A 165 -16.97 6.40 6.82
C SER A 165 -16.14 5.62 5.81
N PHE A 166 -16.16 6.04 4.53
CA PHE A 166 -15.41 5.42 3.44
C PHE A 166 -15.02 6.46 2.39
N ILE A 167 -13.76 6.38 1.93
CA ILE A 167 -13.23 7.24 0.87
C ILE A 167 -12.62 6.35 -0.21
N ARG A 168 -12.95 6.59 -1.48
CA ARG A 168 -12.27 6.03 -2.64
C ARG A 168 -11.59 7.13 -3.43
N MET A 169 -10.29 7.03 -3.58
CA MET A 169 -9.47 7.88 -4.43
C MET A 169 -9.20 7.17 -5.76
N TYR A 170 -9.35 7.89 -6.86
CA TYR A 170 -9.02 7.41 -8.20
C TYR A 170 -7.75 8.10 -8.68
N VAL A 171 -6.80 7.30 -9.16
CA VAL A 171 -5.47 7.74 -9.59
C VAL A 171 -5.32 7.51 -11.09
N GLU A 172 -4.86 8.52 -11.81
CA GLU A 172 -4.52 8.46 -13.23
C GLU A 172 -3.19 9.17 -13.47
N ASN A 173 -2.26 8.52 -14.16
CA ASN A 173 -0.92 9.06 -14.43
C ASN A 173 -0.21 9.53 -13.15
N GLN A 174 -0.29 8.73 -12.08
CA GLN A 174 0.26 8.99 -10.75
C GLN A 174 -0.26 10.27 -10.08
N LYS A 175 -1.42 10.78 -10.51
CA LYS A 175 -2.09 11.94 -9.92
C LYS A 175 -3.51 11.61 -9.48
N ILE A 176 -3.97 12.27 -8.44
CA ILE A 176 -5.36 12.15 -8.00
C ILE A 176 -6.26 12.78 -9.06
N HIS A 177 -7.10 11.96 -9.69
CA HIS A 177 -8.09 12.42 -10.65
C HIS A 177 -9.37 12.89 -9.96
N HIS A 178 -9.93 12.07 -9.04
CA HIS A 178 -11.08 12.46 -8.21
C HIS A 178 -11.16 11.56 -6.96
N MET A 179 -11.94 12.02 -5.99
CA MET A 179 -12.25 11.28 -4.77
C MET A 179 -13.77 11.16 -4.59
N ARG A 180 -14.20 10.01 -4.08
CA ARG A 180 -15.58 9.74 -3.70
C ARG A 180 -15.67 9.48 -2.21
N PHE A 181 -16.47 10.28 -1.53
CA PHE A 181 -16.77 10.17 -0.11
C PHE A 181 -18.12 9.50 0.09
N THR A 182 -18.25 8.64 1.10
CA THR A 182 -19.49 7.87 1.31
C THR A 182 -19.81 7.77 2.79
N LYS A 183 -21.00 8.22 3.16
CA LYS A 183 -21.59 8.28 4.50
C LYS A 183 -20.86 9.25 5.45
N GLU A 184 -21.65 10.01 6.19
CA GLU A 184 -21.20 10.89 7.29
C GLU A 184 -20.00 11.77 6.91
N THR A 185 -20.08 12.41 5.75
CA THR A 185 -18.96 13.18 5.21
C THR A 185 -18.98 14.61 5.75
N THR A 186 -17.87 15.04 6.32
CA THR A 186 -17.62 16.41 6.75
C THR A 186 -16.24 16.84 6.25
N GLY A 187 -16.16 18.01 5.60
CA GLY A 187 -14.91 18.52 5.06
C GLY A 187 -14.72 20.01 5.34
N VAL A 188 -13.47 20.43 5.43
CA VAL A 188 -13.05 21.81 5.55
C VAL A 188 -11.97 22.11 4.52
N LEU A 189 -12.10 23.23 3.81
CA LEU A 189 -11.08 23.75 2.90
C LEU A 189 -10.41 24.96 3.55
N TYR A 190 -9.11 24.87 3.75
CA TYR A 190 -8.26 25.94 4.24
C TYR A 190 -7.53 26.59 3.05
N PRO A 191 -7.70 27.89 2.78
CA PRO A 191 -6.81 28.60 1.86
C PRO A 191 -5.33 28.42 2.24
N MET A 192 -4.42 28.47 1.29
CA MET A 192 -2.99 28.18 1.53
C MET A 192 -2.36 29.06 2.61
N ASP A 193 -2.83 30.31 2.77
CA ASP A 193 -2.38 31.27 3.78
C ASP A 193 -3.00 31.07 5.17
N GLN A 194 -3.94 30.12 5.30
CA GLN A 194 -4.71 29.85 6.53
C GLN A 194 -4.60 28.39 6.99
N ILE A 195 -3.66 27.64 6.45
CA ILE A 195 -3.41 26.25 6.89
C ILE A 195 -2.96 26.29 8.35
N PRO A 196 -3.59 25.49 9.26
CA PRO A 196 -3.19 25.42 10.66
C PRO A 196 -1.73 24.98 10.83
N GLU A 197 -0.98 25.61 11.74
CA GLU A 197 0.35 25.14 12.12
C GLU A 197 0.23 23.73 12.73
N GLY A 198 0.91 22.74 12.14
CA GLY A 198 0.86 21.34 12.56
C GLY A 198 -0.10 20.47 11.73
N GLY A 199 -0.55 20.94 10.59
CA GLY A 199 -1.30 20.15 9.58
C GLY A 199 -0.41 19.34 8.64
N ASP A 200 0.81 18.96 9.09
CA ASP A 200 1.77 18.14 8.35
C ASP A 200 1.62 16.65 8.70
#